data_aeb9100dc593b365cbcf809b110e2223
#
_entry.id   aeb9100dc593b365cbcf809b110e2223
#
_cell.length_a   1.000
_cell.length_b   1.000
_cell.length_c   1.000
_cell.angle_alpha   90.00
_cell.angle_beta   90.00
_cell.angle_gamma   90.00
#
_symmetry.space_group_name_H-M   'P 1'
#
loop_
_entity.id
_entity.type
_entity.pdbx_description
1 polymer ?
#
loop_
_entity_poly.entity_id
_entity_poly.type
_entity_poly.pdbx_seq_one_letter_code
_entity_poly.pdbx_strand_id
1 'polypeptide(L)'
;MTRRNRIIIIVYTITILLSVMYATQPLQPLLAKEFNVSMTKASSFTAVIMLFLAISPIIYGYILESVRTRTVLKIALIILLITNFSLSLANSYEMFLTIRTIEAIVIPAILTGAMTVLAKDKENTKLNMSIYVAATVFGGMVGRVFSGFIAEEFGWRVVFASLSLALLAAYFFINKIEFKGDANLVKPKLFDIVHILKDRRYIVIYTLMFIVFFVFAGLLNILPFRIKELLPQTSETKIGLLYLGYGMGILISLTIHKIIKFFKKELRVIMAGLTVFLISTLLFLNSDAIILFWTVFLFCVGMFTVHTVSTRLANSMRASQRGLTSGMYLSFYYIGGAVGSIFPAIIYDKFGWDMTVFMFATLLVFIFAFILLSRKLFKAYD
;
A
#
# COMPACT_ATOMS: atom_id res chain seq x y z
N MET A 1 13.94 -22.18 17.88
CA MET A 1 12.62 -21.50 17.90
C MET A 1 11.63 -22.28 17.05
N THR A 2 10.34 -22.40 17.48
CA THR A 2 9.32 -23.10 16.70
C THR A 2 8.93 -22.31 15.45
N ARG A 3 8.41 -23.01 14.40
CA ARG A 3 7.88 -22.37 13.18
C ARG A 3 6.79 -21.33 13.52
N ARG A 4 5.88 -21.69 14.43
CA ARG A 4 4.79 -20.81 14.87
C ARG A 4 5.30 -19.49 15.43
N ASN A 5 6.29 -19.52 16.33
CA ASN A 5 6.86 -18.31 16.94
C ASN A 5 7.55 -17.42 15.89
N ARG A 6 8.23 -18.02 14.91
CA ARG A 6 8.84 -17.27 13.80
C ARG A 6 7.80 -16.52 12.97
N ILE A 7 6.70 -17.19 12.61
CA ILE A 7 5.60 -16.55 11.87
C ILE A 7 5.00 -15.41 12.68
N ILE A 8 4.72 -15.60 13.97
CA ILE A 8 4.16 -14.55 14.85
C ILE A 8 5.07 -13.31 14.88
N ILE A 9 6.37 -13.49 15.04
CA ILE A 9 7.34 -12.38 15.06
C ILE A 9 7.33 -11.63 13.73
N ILE A 10 7.33 -12.33 12.61
CA ILE A 10 7.32 -11.70 11.29
C ILE A 10 5.99 -10.98 11.04
N VAL A 11 4.85 -11.59 11.40
CA VAL A 11 3.52 -10.96 11.29
C VAL A 11 3.46 -9.68 12.13
N TYR A 12 3.92 -9.72 13.38
CA TYR A 12 4.02 -8.55 14.24
C TYR A 12 4.87 -7.46 13.59
N THR A 13 6.08 -7.80 13.10
CA THR A 13 7.00 -6.85 12.47
C THR A 13 6.36 -6.20 11.24
N ILE A 14 5.70 -6.97 10.37
CA ILE A 14 4.99 -6.45 9.19
C ILE A 14 3.84 -5.55 9.62
N THR A 15 3.04 -5.96 10.60
CA THR A 15 1.91 -5.17 11.11
C THR A 15 2.36 -3.82 11.61
N ILE A 16 3.40 -3.76 12.46
CA ILE A 16 3.93 -2.49 12.97
C ILE A 16 4.53 -1.65 11.84
N LEU A 17 5.26 -2.26 10.90
CA LEU A 17 5.82 -1.56 9.76
C LEU A 17 4.75 -0.87 8.91
N LEU A 18 3.67 -1.59 8.58
CA LEU A 18 2.56 -1.04 7.81
C LEU A 18 1.78 0.01 8.62
N SER A 19 1.72 -0.15 9.95
CA SER A 19 1.16 0.87 10.82
C SER A 19 1.98 2.17 10.76
N VAL A 20 3.31 2.10 10.86
CA VAL A 20 4.21 3.25 10.66
C VAL A 20 4.03 3.89 9.28
N MET A 21 3.97 3.05 8.24
CA MET A 21 3.83 3.52 6.86
C MET A 21 2.58 4.37 6.65
N TYR A 22 1.45 3.95 7.23
CA TYR A 22 0.15 4.57 7.00
C TYR A 22 -0.37 5.47 8.14
N ALA A 23 0.35 5.58 9.26
CA ALA A 23 -0.05 6.38 10.43
C ALA A 23 -0.33 7.85 10.10
N THR A 24 0.40 8.45 9.16
CA THR A 24 0.21 9.85 8.76
C THR A 24 -1.08 10.11 8.00
N GLN A 25 -1.67 9.10 7.36
CA GLN A 25 -2.75 9.30 6.40
C GLN A 25 -4.01 9.90 7.03
N PRO A 26 -4.58 9.39 8.13
CA PRO A 26 -5.71 10.02 8.80
C PRO A 26 -5.34 11.34 9.50
N LEU A 27 -4.06 11.57 9.79
CA LEU A 27 -3.56 12.75 10.50
C LEU A 27 -3.20 13.91 9.57
N GLN A 28 -3.30 13.75 8.25
CA GLN A 28 -2.86 14.78 7.31
C GLN A 28 -3.52 16.15 7.52
N PRO A 29 -4.84 16.27 7.77
CA PRO A 29 -5.44 17.58 8.07
C PRO A 29 -4.88 18.20 9.34
N LEU A 30 -4.66 17.39 10.39
CA LEU A 30 -4.06 17.83 11.64
C LEU A 30 -2.62 18.31 11.44
N LEU A 31 -1.80 17.54 10.72
CA LEU A 31 -0.40 17.89 10.41
C LEU A 31 -0.29 19.08 9.47
N ALA A 32 -1.22 19.22 8.51
CA ALA A 32 -1.30 20.39 7.64
C ALA A 32 -1.54 21.68 8.45
N LYS A 33 -2.45 21.62 9.43
CA LYS A 33 -2.73 22.71 10.36
C LYS A 33 -1.55 22.99 11.28
N GLU A 34 -0.95 21.96 11.88
CA GLU A 34 0.20 22.08 12.80
C GLU A 34 1.39 22.77 12.14
N PHE A 35 1.72 22.37 10.92
CA PHE A 35 2.86 22.93 10.17
C PHE A 35 2.51 24.11 9.28
N ASN A 36 1.25 24.56 9.30
CA ASN A 36 0.75 25.66 8.45
C ASN A 36 1.08 25.48 6.97
N VAL A 37 0.75 24.32 6.41
CA VAL A 37 1.02 23.96 5.01
C VAL A 37 -0.25 23.54 4.28
N SER A 38 -0.22 23.61 2.94
CA SER A 38 -1.33 23.16 2.09
C SER A 38 -1.56 21.65 2.18
N MET A 39 -2.76 21.20 1.79
CA MET A 39 -3.10 19.79 1.62
C MET A 39 -2.09 19.08 0.70
N THR A 40 -1.71 19.72 -0.41
CA THR A 40 -0.71 19.19 -1.34
C THR A 40 0.64 18.92 -0.66
N LYS A 41 1.12 19.83 0.20
CA LYS A 41 2.35 19.60 0.98
C LYS A 41 2.18 18.46 1.99
N ALA A 42 1.08 18.42 2.74
CA ALA A 42 0.84 17.33 3.69
C ALA A 42 0.72 15.95 3.00
N SER A 43 0.18 15.92 1.78
CA SER A 43 0.08 14.69 0.96
C SER A 43 1.45 14.09 0.60
N SER A 44 2.52 14.87 0.60
CA SER A 44 3.87 14.39 0.34
C SER A 44 4.38 13.40 1.40
N PHE A 45 3.87 13.45 2.63
CA PHE A 45 4.22 12.49 3.69
C PHE A 45 3.87 11.03 3.33
N THR A 46 2.84 10.83 2.53
CA THR A 46 2.47 9.50 2.00
C THR A 46 3.17 9.22 0.68
N ALA A 47 3.24 10.23 -0.21
CA ALA A 47 3.79 10.07 -1.54
C ALA A 47 5.25 9.64 -1.55
N VAL A 48 6.07 10.18 -0.65
CA VAL A 48 7.50 9.84 -0.56
C VAL A 48 7.70 8.36 -0.25
N ILE A 49 6.89 7.78 0.62
CA ILE A 49 6.97 6.34 0.92
C ILE A 49 6.60 5.50 -0.30
N MET A 50 5.52 5.86 -1.00
CA MET A 50 5.10 5.15 -2.22
C MET A 50 6.17 5.22 -3.31
N LEU A 51 6.84 6.36 -3.47
CA LEU A 51 7.92 6.52 -4.42
C LEU A 51 9.09 5.56 -4.15
N PHE A 52 9.55 5.46 -2.89
CA PHE A 52 10.63 4.54 -2.55
C PHE A 52 10.20 3.06 -2.64
N LEU A 53 8.94 2.74 -2.35
CA LEU A 53 8.40 1.40 -2.59
C LEU A 53 8.39 1.04 -4.08
N ALA A 54 8.20 2.01 -4.97
CA ALA A 54 8.20 1.79 -6.41
C ALA A 54 9.59 1.38 -6.95
N ILE A 55 10.65 1.96 -6.41
CA ILE A 55 12.03 1.66 -6.84
C ILE A 55 12.67 0.52 -6.05
N SER A 56 12.07 0.12 -4.95
CA SER A 56 12.61 -0.84 -3.99
C SER A 56 12.93 -2.23 -4.56
N PRO A 57 12.13 -2.82 -5.48
CA PRO A 57 12.44 -4.15 -6.01
C PRO A 57 13.82 -4.21 -6.68
N ILE A 58 14.25 -3.11 -7.28
CA ILE A 58 15.56 -3.01 -7.93
C ILE A 58 16.66 -2.90 -6.85
N ILE A 59 16.52 -1.96 -5.92
CA ILE A 59 17.56 -1.67 -4.91
C ILE A 59 17.75 -2.84 -3.95
N TYR A 60 16.67 -3.34 -3.35
CA TYR A 60 16.77 -4.38 -2.32
C TYR A 60 16.99 -5.76 -2.89
N GLY A 61 16.71 -6.00 -4.19
CA GLY A 61 17.16 -7.17 -4.90
C GLY A 61 18.68 -7.33 -4.85
N TYR A 62 19.43 -6.25 -5.07
CA TYR A 62 20.90 -6.25 -4.98
C TYR A 62 21.43 -6.31 -3.54
N ILE A 63 20.86 -5.54 -2.63
CA ILE A 63 21.33 -5.46 -1.24
C ILE A 63 21.21 -6.82 -0.53
N LEU A 64 20.08 -7.52 -0.68
CA LEU A 64 19.83 -8.80 -0.02
C LEU A 64 20.63 -9.98 -0.60
N GLU A 65 21.23 -9.83 -1.79
CA GLU A 65 22.20 -10.79 -2.31
C GLU A 65 23.59 -10.64 -1.67
N SER A 66 23.94 -9.40 -1.30
CA SER A 66 25.29 -9.08 -0.81
C SER A 66 25.35 -9.05 0.71
N VAL A 67 24.22 -8.80 1.40
CA VAL A 67 24.14 -8.63 2.85
C VAL A 67 23.15 -9.63 3.44
N ARG A 68 23.52 -10.23 4.58
CA ARG A 68 22.64 -11.17 5.30
C ARG A 68 21.30 -10.53 5.64
N THR A 69 20.20 -11.18 5.29
CA THR A 69 18.82 -10.71 5.55
C THR A 69 18.62 -10.26 6.99
N ARG A 70 19.19 -10.96 7.97
CA ARG A 70 19.13 -10.59 9.38
C ARG A 70 19.76 -9.22 9.66
N THR A 71 20.93 -8.95 9.08
CA THR A 71 21.65 -7.67 9.25
C THR A 71 20.85 -6.53 8.65
N VAL A 72 20.30 -6.73 7.44
CA VAL A 72 19.43 -5.72 6.77
C VAL A 72 18.21 -5.41 7.63
N LEU A 73 17.50 -6.44 8.12
CA LEU A 73 16.32 -6.25 8.99
C LEU A 73 16.64 -5.49 10.27
N LYS A 74 17.76 -5.84 10.94
CA LYS A 74 18.17 -5.17 12.20
C LYS A 74 18.51 -3.71 11.98
N ILE A 75 19.34 -3.41 10.99
CA ILE A 75 19.76 -2.03 10.68
C ILE A 75 18.53 -1.20 10.30
N ALA A 76 17.68 -1.73 9.41
CA ALA A 76 16.48 -1.03 8.98
C ALA A 76 15.50 -0.77 10.15
N LEU A 77 15.31 -1.74 11.06
CA LEU A 77 14.48 -1.55 12.25
C LEU A 77 15.04 -0.51 13.21
N ILE A 78 16.38 -0.45 13.42
CA ILE A 78 17.01 0.57 14.26
C ILE A 78 16.80 1.95 13.63
N ILE A 79 17.08 2.09 12.33
CA ILE A 79 16.88 3.37 11.64
C ILE A 79 15.42 3.80 11.75
N LEU A 80 14.48 2.89 11.47
CA LEU A 80 13.04 3.19 11.51
C LEU A 80 12.57 3.55 12.94
N LEU A 81 13.11 2.90 13.97
CA LEU A 81 12.84 3.22 15.37
C LEU A 81 13.30 4.65 15.69
N ILE A 82 14.55 5.00 15.34
CA ILE A 82 15.11 6.32 15.61
C ILE A 82 14.34 7.39 14.83
N THR A 83 14.07 7.17 13.56
CA THR A 83 13.36 8.15 12.72
C THR A 83 11.92 8.32 13.19
N ASN A 84 11.23 7.25 13.54
CA ASN A 84 9.86 7.34 14.04
C ASN A 84 9.78 8.08 15.37
N PHE A 85 10.74 7.85 16.28
CA PHE A 85 10.87 8.66 17.49
C PHE A 85 11.17 10.13 17.17
N SER A 86 12.07 10.40 16.22
CA SER A 86 12.40 11.77 15.78
C SER A 86 11.20 12.49 15.16
N LEU A 87 10.26 11.78 14.50
CA LEU A 87 9.00 12.37 14.03
C LEU A 87 8.19 12.96 15.19
N SER A 88 8.17 12.33 16.35
CA SER A 88 7.45 12.86 17.53
C SER A 88 8.02 14.20 18.04
N LEU A 89 9.26 14.51 17.67
CA LEU A 89 9.97 15.74 18.04
C LEU A 89 9.96 16.79 16.91
N ALA A 90 9.37 16.48 15.77
CA ALA A 90 9.38 17.38 14.62
C ALA A 90 8.58 18.67 14.91
N ASN A 91 9.17 19.81 14.55
CA ASN A 91 8.60 21.14 14.75
C ASN A 91 8.41 21.93 13.45
N SER A 92 8.79 21.36 12.31
CA SER A 92 8.57 21.96 10.99
C SER A 92 8.21 20.89 9.96
N TYR A 93 7.56 21.34 8.87
CA TYR A 93 7.23 20.50 7.72
C TYR A 93 8.50 19.87 7.10
N GLU A 94 9.54 20.65 6.92
CA GLU A 94 10.80 20.21 6.31
C GLU A 94 11.48 19.13 7.14
N MET A 95 11.51 19.30 8.46
CA MET A 95 12.05 18.29 9.38
C MET A 95 11.22 17.00 9.29
N PHE A 96 9.90 17.12 9.35
CA PHE A 96 9.01 15.96 9.29
C PHE A 96 9.17 15.22 7.95
N LEU A 97 9.15 15.94 6.80
CA LEU A 97 9.31 15.34 5.48
C LEU A 97 10.69 14.69 5.29
N THR A 98 11.74 15.32 5.79
CA THR A 98 13.12 14.77 5.72
C THR A 98 13.20 13.44 6.48
N ILE A 99 12.66 13.38 7.70
CA ILE A 99 12.64 12.15 8.50
C ILE A 99 11.78 11.09 7.79
N ARG A 100 10.60 11.45 7.26
CA ARG A 100 9.75 10.54 6.47
C ARG A 100 10.46 10.01 5.23
N THR A 101 11.32 10.82 4.59
CA THR A 101 12.12 10.37 3.44
C THR A 101 13.14 9.30 3.86
N ILE A 102 13.79 9.45 5.02
CA ILE A 102 14.69 8.42 5.56
C ILE A 102 13.91 7.13 5.87
N GLU A 103 12.72 7.23 6.47
CA GLU A 103 11.85 6.07 6.70
C GLU A 103 11.47 5.38 5.38
N ALA A 104 11.12 6.18 4.36
CA ALA A 104 10.74 5.67 3.04
C ALA A 104 11.84 4.83 2.39
N ILE A 105 13.11 5.17 2.61
CA ILE A 105 14.26 4.39 2.13
C ILE A 105 14.32 3.02 2.80
N VAL A 106 14.09 2.93 4.12
CA VAL A 106 14.32 1.69 4.88
C VAL A 106 13.10 0.77 4.99
N ILE A 107 11.89 1.31 4.86
CA ILE A 107 10.63 0.52 4.91
C ILE A 107 10.66 -0.68 3.95
N PRO A 108 11.04 -0.51 2.66
CA PRO A 108 11.08 -1.63 1.72
C PRO A 108 12.07 -2.72 2.11
N ALA A 109 13.17 -2.38 2.79
CA ALA A 109 14.14 -3.37 3.28
C ALA A 109 13.50 -4.37 4.25
N ILE A 110 12.66 -3.87 5.15
CA ILE A 110 11.97 -4.70 6.14
C ILE A 110 10.90 -5.56 5.45
N LEU A 111 10.12 -4.99 4.52
CA LEU A 111 9.12 -5.75 3.76
C LEU A 111 9.76 -6.89 2.96
N THR A 112 10.80 -6.59 2.21
CA THR A 112 11.49 -7.58 1.36
C THR A 112 12.21 -8.62 2.23
N GLY A 113 12.84 -8.20 3.32
CA GLY A 113 13.50 -9.11 4.27
C GLY A 113 12.50 -10.05 4.97
N ALA A 114 11.35 -9.54 5.41
CA ALA A 114 10.28 -10.34 6.02
C ALA A 114 9.70 -11.36 5.04
N MET A 115 9.44 -10.94 3.78
CA MET A 115 8.99 -11.82 2.71
C MET A 115 10.02 -12.94 2.44
N THR A 116 11.31 -12.59 2.38
CA THR A 116 12.40 -13.55 2.20
C THR A 116 12.43 -14.60 3.31
N VAL A 117 12.27 -14.20 4.57
CA VAL A 117 12.22 -15.13 5.71
C VAL A 117 11.07 -16.10 5.61
N LEU A 118 9.88 -15.62 5.21
CA LEU A 118 8.69 -16.47 5.05
C LEU A 118 8.78 -17.40 3.83
N ALA A 119 9.44 -16.97 2.75
CA ALA A 119 9.62 -17.78 1.54
C ALA A 119 10.60 -18.95 1.71
N LYS A 120 11.49 -18.91 2.72
CA LYS A 120 12.46 -19.98 3.00
C LYS A 120 11.82 -21.31 3.43
N ASP A 121 10.62 -21.29 3.97
CA ASP A 121 9.84 -22.49 4.29
C ASP A 121 9.14 -23.00 3.02
N LYS A 122 9.87 -23.81 2.24
CA LYS A 122 9.43 -24.30 0.92
C LYS A 122 8.13 -25.12 0.98
N GLU A 123 7.91 -25.88 2.04
CA GLU A 123 6.71 -26.73 2.21
C GLU A 123 5.45 -25.87 2.40
N ASN A 124 5.58 -24.71 3.04
CA ASN A 124 4.45 -23.85 3.41
C ASN A 124 4.47 -22.49 2.70
N THR A 125 5.23 -22.33 1.62
CA THR A 125 5.42 -21.04 0.94
C THR A 125 4.09 -20.37 0.57
N LYS A 126 3.11 -21.12 0.05
CA LYS A 126 1.80 -20.57 -0.31
C LYS A 126 1.06 -19.98 0.89
N LEU A 127 1.01 -20.74 2.01
CA LEU A 127 0.38 -20.28 3.25
C LEU A 127 1.11 -19.08 3.84
N ASN A 128 2.44 -19.12 3.88
CA ASN A 128 3.26 -18.04 4.41
C ASN A 128 3.11 -16.74 3.61
N MET A 129 2.98 -16.83 2.26
CA MET A 129 2.70 -15.65 1.43
C MET A 129 1.29 -15.09 1.65
N SER A 130 0.30 -15.95 1.87
CA SER A 130 -1.05 -15.49 2.24
C SER A 130 -1.06 -14.79 3.59
N ILE A 131 -0.32 -15.31 4.58
CA ILE A 131 -0.15 -14.67 5.90
C ILE A 131 0.57 -13.33 5.76
N TYR A 132 1.61 -13.25 4.92
CA TYR A 132 2.30 -11.98 4.62
C TYR A 132 1.33 -10.92 4.09
N VAL A 133 0.55 -11.25 3.06
CA VAL A 133 -0.44 -10.32 2.48
C VAL A 133 -1.49 -9.92 3.51
N ALA A 134 -2.03 -10.87 4.28
CA ALA A 134 -3.00 -10.56 5.33
C ALA A 134 -2.41 -9.61 6.39
N ALA A 135 -1.15 -9.84 6.81
CA ALA A 135 -0.45 -8.97 7.77
C ALA A 135 -0.22 -7.55 7.22
N THR A 136 0.07 -7.41 5.91
CA THR A 136 0.22 -6.07 5.30
C THR A 136 -1.11 -5.31 5.28
N VAL A 137 -2.20 -5.93 4.87
CA VAL A 137 -3.53 -5.30 4.88
C VAL A 137 -3.97 -4.96 6.31
N PHE A 138 -3.81 -5.91 7.23
CA PHE A 138 -4.17 -5.72 8.65
C PHE A 138 -3.36 -4.59 9.28
N GLY A 139 -2.03 -4.56 9.09
CA GLY A 139 -1.16 -3.51 9.61
C GLY A 139 -1.51 -2.12 9.04
N GLY A 140 -1.83 -2.06 7.74
CA GLY A 140 -2.28 -0.82 7.12
C GLY A 140 -3.61 -0.29 7.65
N MET A 141 -4.54 -1.18 7.99
CA MET A 141 -5.81 -0.83 8.64
C MET A 141 -5.59 -0.39 10.09
N VAL A 142 -4.90 -1.22 10.87
CA VAL A 142 -4.64 -0.98 12.30
C VAL A 142 -3.88 0.33 12.49
N GLY A 143 -2.85 0.59 11.68
CA GLY A 143 -2.05 1.81 11.79
C GLY A 143 -2.86 3.08 11.63
N ARG A 144 -3.82 3.10 10.70
CA ARG A 144 -4.71 4.26 10.50
C ARG A 144 -5.70 4.46 11.64
N VAL A 145 -6.34 3.37 12.09
CA VAL A 145 -7.29 3.43 13.21
C VAL A 145 -6.57 3.82 14.51
N PHE A 146 -5.44 3.17 14.78
CA PHE A 146 -4.62 3.44 15.96
C PHE A 146 -4.12 4.88 15.98
N SER A 147 -3.60 5.38 14.86
CA SER A 147 -3.08 6.75 14.81
C SER A 147 -4.17 7.80 15.01
N GLY A 148 -5.37 7.59 14.46
CA GLY A 148 -6.50 8.47 14.73
C GLY A 148 -6.87 8.51 16.21
N PHE A 149 -7.02 7.33 16.84
CA PHE A 149 -7.35 7.22 18.25
C PHE A 149 -6.29 7.85 19.17
N ILE A 150 -5.02 7.49 18.99
CA ILE A 150 -3.94 8.03 19.84
C ILE A 150 -3.77 9.54 19.61
N ALA A 151 -3.96 10.03 18.39
CA ALA A 151 -3.83 11.47 18.11
C ALA A 151 -4.92 12.29 18.79
N GLU A 152 -6.15 11.78 18.87
CA GLU A 152 -7.27 12.45 19.55
C GLU A 152 -7.05 12.49 21.06
N GLU A 153 -6.66 11.38 21.68
CA GLU A 153 -6.54 11.26 23.15
C GLU A 153 -5.24 11.88 23.71
N PHE A 154 -4.12 11.72 22.99
CA PHE A 154 -2.79 12.03 23.50
C PHE A 154 -1.96 12.97 22.59
N GLY A 155 -2.51 13.35 21.45
CA GLY A 155 -1.82 14.16 20.45
C GLY A 155 -1.01 13.35 19.44
N TRP A 156 -0.78 13.94 18.25
CA TRP A 156 -0.13 13.27 17.13
C TRP A 156 1.33 12.85 17.42
N ARG A 157 2.04 13.56 18.30
CA ARG A 157 3.42 13.23 18.69
C ARG A 157 3.50 11.88 19.39
N VAL A 158 2.52 11.56 20.23
CA VAL A 158 2.44 10.28 20.94
C VAL A 158 2.20 9.12 19.99
N VAL A 159 1.55 9.33 18.83
CA VAL A 159 1.40 8.30 17.80
C VAL A 159 2.78 7.77 17.37
N PHE A 160 3.68 8.65 16.98
CA PHE A 160 5.01 8.27 16.50
C PHE A 160 5.89 7.73 17.64
N ALA A 161 5.82 8.29 18.83
CA ALA A 161 6.52 7.76 20.00
C ALA A 161 6.07 6.34 20.35
N SER A 162 4.77 6.06 20.36
CA SER A 162 4.23 4.73 20.66
C SER A 162 4.56 3.69 19.58
N LEU A 163 4.52 4.07 18.29
CA LEU A 163 4.98 3.22 17.20
C LEU A 163 6.49 2.94 17.28
N SER A 164 7.30 3.90 17.75
CA SER A 164 8.72 3.67 18.02
C SER A 164 8.94 2.61 19.10
N LEU A 165 8.17 2.62 20.19
CA LEU A 165 8.22 1.56 21.20
C LEU A 165 7.80 0.18 20.63
N ALA A 166 6.81 0.15 19.76
CA ALA A 166 6.42 -1.09 19.07
C ALA A 166 7.52 -1.60 18.12
N LEU A 167 8.25 -0.70 17.45
CA LEU A 167 9.42 -1.04 16.63
C LEU A 167 10.58 -1.58 17.48
N LEU A 168 10.79 -1.03 18.68
CA LEU A 168 11.77 -1.54 19.62
C LEU A 168 11.48 -2.98 20.01
N ALA A 169 10.20 -3.31 20.29
CA ALA A 169 9.78 -4.68 20.54
C ALA A 169 10.02 -5.58 19.32
N ALA A 170 9.71 -5.11 18.10
CA ALA A 170 10.01 -5.84 16.86
C ALA A 170 11.52 -6.14 16.72
N TYR A 171 12.38 -5.18 17.03
CA TYR A 171 13.83 -5.37 17.00
C TYR A 171 14.30 -6.48 17.95
N PHE A 172 13.81 -6.48 19.19
CA PHE A 172 14.14 -7.55 20.15
C PHE A 172 13.59 -8.91 19.72
N PHE A 173 12.40 -8.98 19.14
CA PHE A 173 11.83 -10.22 18.64
C PHE A 173 12.59 -10.77 17.42
N ILE A 174 12.97 -9.93 16.47
CA ILE A 174 13.78 -10.33 15.31
C ILE A 174 15.14 -10.87 15.74
N ASN A 175 15.72 -10.39 16.84
CA ASN A 175 16.96 -10.93 17.39
C ASN A 175 16.88 -12.40 17.80
N LYS A 176 15.68 -12.90 18.13
CA LYS A 176 15.44 -14.31 18.50
C LYS A 176 15.32 -15.26 17.30
N ILE A 177 15.20 -14.71 16.07
CA ILE A 177 15.10 -15.52 14.86
C ILE A 177 16.49 -15.98 14.41
N GLU A 178 16.68 -17.29 14.30
CA GLU A 178 17.83 -17.88 13.63
C GLU A 178 17.62 -17.84 12.11
N PHE A 179 18.48 -17.14 11.41
CA PHE A 179 18.47 -17.03 9.96
C PHE A 179 19.43 -18.08 9.38
N LYS A 180 18.91 -19.19 8.85
CA LYS A 180 19.69 -20.20 8.14
C LYS A 180 19.72 -19.86 6.65
N GLY A 181 20.92 -19.56 6.15
CA GLY A 181 21.19 -19.34 4.73
C GLY A 181 20.62 -18.00 4.18
N ASP A 182 21.14 -17.58 3.07
CA ASP A 182 20.64 -16.40 2.32
C ASP A 182 19.70 -16.87 1.20
N ALA A 183 18.68 -16.10 0.88
CA ALA A 183 17.86 -16.38 -0.28
C ALA A 183 18.61 -15.92 -1.52
N ASN A 184 18.77 -16.81 -2.51
CA ASN A 184 19.21 -16.39 -3.84
C ASN A 184 18.09 -15.59 -4.49
N LEU A 185 18.18 -14.29 -4.44
CA LEU A 185 17.29 -13.38 -5.16
C LEU A 185 17.83 -13.24 -6.59
N VAL A 186 16.93 -13.37 -7.56
CA VAL A 186 17.31 -13.21 -8.98
C VAL A 186 17.60 -11.74 -9.25
N LYS A 187 18.82 -11.42 -9.70
CA LYS A 187 19.19 -10.06 -10.15
C LYS A 187 18.39 -9.71 -11.39
N PRO A 188 17.56 -8.65 -11.35
CA PRO A 188 16.89 -8.18 -12.56
C PRO A 188 17.92 -7.58 -13.52
N LYS A 189 18.07 -8.17 -14.72
CA LYS A 189 18.85 -7.56 -15.79
C LYS A 189 17.99 -6.53 -16.51
N LEU A 190 18.56 -5.35 -16.83
CA LEU A 190 17.85 -4.31 -17.59
C LEU A 190 17.25 -4.85 -18.90
N PHE A 191 17.94 -5.77 -19.56
CA PHE A 191 17.45 -6.42 -20.76
C PHE A 191 16.15 -7.20 -20.52
N ASP A 192 16.02 -7.90 -19.40
CA ASP A 192 14.81 -8.66 -19.06
C ASP A 192 13.62 -7.74 -18.79
N ILE A 193 13.87 -6.57 -18.18
CA ILE A 193 12.85 -5.53 -17.96
C ILE A 193 12.30 -5.03 -19.31
N VAL A 194 13.18 -4.66 -20.23
CA VAL A 194 12.78 -4.21 -21.57
C VAL A 194 12.01 -5.29 -22.33
N HIS A 195 12.43 -6.56 -22.18
CA HIS A 195 11.77 -7.68 -22.84
C HIS A 195 10.35 -7.92 -22.29
N ILE A 196 10.11 -7.74 -20.99
CA ILE A 196 8.77 -7.81 -20.39
C ILE A 196 7.91 -6.66 -20.88
N LEU A 197 8.45 -5.43 -20.96
CA LEU A 197 7.70 -4.25 -21.42
C LEU A 197 7.35 -4.29 -22.92
N LYS A 198 8.02 -5.12 -23.72
CA LYS A 198 7.62 -5.36 -25.14
C LYS A 198 6.36 -6.23 -25.25
N ASP A 199 6.01 -6.99 -24.23
CA ASP A 199 4.80 -7.81 -24.22
C ASP A 199 3.59 -6.93 -23.83
N ARG A 200 2.71 -6.67 -24.80
CA ARG A 200 1.52 -5.81 -24.64
C ARG A 200 0.62 -6.20 -23.47
N ARG A 201 0.59 -7.48 -23.10
CA ARG A 201 -0.22 -7.96 -21.97
C ARG A 201 0.24 -7.35 -20.65
N TYR A 202 1.56 -7.27 -20.44
CA TYR A 202 2.13 -6.64 -19.23
C TYR A 202 1.90 -5.14 -19.22
N ILE A 203 2.02 -4.45 -20.37
CA ILE A 203 1.70 -3.02 -20.46
C ILE A 203 0.25 -2.78 -20.00
N VAL A 204 -0.69 -3.59 -20.49
CA VAL A 204 -2.10 -3.46 -20.12
C VAL A 204 -2.31 -3.63 -18.61
N ILE A 205 -1.75 -4.68 -18.01
CA ILE A 205 -1.91 -4.95 -16.57
C ILE A 205 -1.18 -3.92 -15.71
N TYR A 206 0.00 -3.47 -16.12
CA TYR A 206 0.76 -2.48 -15.36
C TYR A 206 0.10 -1.09 -15.44
N THR A 207 -0.39 -0.69 -16.60
CA THR A 207 -1.18 0.55 -16.76
C THR A 207 -2.47 0.49 -15.95
N LEU A 208 -3.17 -0.65 -15.98
CA LEU A 208 -4.34 -0.88 -15.13
C LEU A 208 -4.01 -0.60 -13.66
N MET A 209 -2.93 -1.20 -13.15
CA MET A 209 -2.61 -1.08 -11.73
C MET A 209 -2.03 0.28 -11.34
N PHE A 210 -1.33 0.94 -12.25
CA PHE A 210 -0.94 2.33 -12.08
C PHE A 210 -2.18 3.23 -11.87
N ILE A 211 -3.17 3.14 -12.76
CA ILE A 211 -4.39 3.98 -12.68
C ILE A 211 -5.23 3.60 -11.46
N VAL A 212 -5.44 2.31 -11.22
CA VAL A 212 -6.25 1.84 -10.08
C VAL A 212 -5.65 2.31 -8.76
N PHE A 213 -4.32 2.21 -8.61
CA PHE A 213 -3.70 2.66 -7.36
C PHE A 213 -3.51 4.18 -7.28
N PHE A 214 -3.39 4.86 -8.41
CA PHE A 214 -3.47 6.32 -8.46
C PHE A 214 -4.81 6.81 -7.87
N VAL A 215 -5.93 6.25 -8.32
CA VAL A 215 -7.27 6.61 -7.81
C VAL A 215 -7.43 6.21 -6.34
N PHE A 216 -7.03 4.99 -5.99
CA PHE A 216 -7.18 4.45 -4.63
C PHE A 216 -6.36 5.23 -3.60
N ALA A 217 -5.06 5.37 -3.84
CA ALA A 217 -4.17 6.08 -2.94
C ALA A 217 -4.53 7.58 -2.88
N GLY A 218 -4.86 8.16 -4.03
CA GLY A 218 -5.25 9.56 -4.13
C GLY A 218 -6.49 9.86 -3.31
N LEU A 219 -7.57 9.12 -3.53
CA LEU A 219 -8.83 9.35 -2.82
C LEU A 219 -8.66 9.14 -1.31
N LEU A 220 -8.05 8.03 -0.89
CA LEU A 220 -7.83 7.78 0.54
C LEU A 220 -6.89 8.81 1.20
N ASN A 221 -6.01 9.44 0.43
CA ASN A 221 -5.09 10.45 0.93
C ASN A 221 -5.77 11.80 1.17
N ILE A 222 -6.72 12.19 0.31
CA ILE A 222 -7.43 13.48 0.41
C ILE A 222 -8.77 13.38 1.18
N LEU A 223 -9.31 12.18 1.34
CA LEU A 223 -10.59 11.95 2.04
C LEU A 223 -10.65 12.54 3.46
N PRO A 224 -9.59 12.49 4.29
CA PRO A 224 -9.58 13.13 5.60
C PRO A 224 -9.86 14.64 5.54
N PHE A 225 -9.33 15.33 4.51
CA PHE A 225 -9.59 16.75 4.32
C PHE A 225 -11.05 17.00 3.94
N ARG A 226 -11.62 16.18 3.05
CA ARG A 226 -13.05 16.28 2.70
C ARG A 226 -13.96 16.08 3.90
N ILE A 227 -13.64 15.12 4.77
CA ILE A 227 -14.42 14.88 6.00
C ILE A 227 -14.31 16.09 6.95
N LYS A 228 -13.14 16.67 7.13
CA LYS A 228 -12.96 17.89 7.95
C LYS A 228 -13.66 19.12 7.33
N GLU A 229 -13.73 19.18 6.01
CA GLU A 229 -14.50 20.26 5.30
C GLU A 229 -16.00 20.11 5.55
N LEU A 230 -16.55 18.90 5.41
CA LEU A 230 -17.97 18.62 5.64
C LEU A 230 -18.36 18.73 7.11
N LEU A 231 -17.53 18.25 8.00
CA LEU A 231 -17.73 18.16 9.43
C LEU A 231 -16.48 18.64 10.19
N PRO A 232 -16.29 19.97 10.36
CA PRO A 232 -15.06 20.52 10.95
C PRO A 232 -14.73 20.00 12.35
N GLN A 233 -15.74 19.57 13.13
CA GLN A 233 -15.60 19.04 14.48
C GLN A 233 -15.36 17.51 14.50
N THR A 234 -15.19 16.85 13.33
CA THR A 234 -14.91 15.41 13.30
C THR A 234 -13.57 15.12 13.95
N SER A 235 -13.57 14.15 14.88
CA SER A 235 -12.36 13.74 15.58
C SER A 235 -11.43 12.90 14.69
N GLU A 236 -10.15 12.83 15.06
CA GLU A 236 -9.13 12.04 14.39
C GLU A 236 -9.45 10.54 14.46
N THR A 237 -10.08 10.07 15.54
CA THR A 237 -10.58 8.69 15.67
C THR A 237 -11.62 8.38 14.59
N LYS A 238 -12.62 9.24 14.40
CA LYS A 238 -13.65 9.05 13.37
C LYS A 238 -13.04 9.01 11.97
N ILE A 239 -12.05 9.85 11.71
CA ILE A 239 -11.29 9.82 10.45
C ILE A 239 -10.51 8.50 10.32
N GLY A 240 -9.85 8.05 11.38
CA GLY A 240 -9.15 6.76 11.41
C GLY A 240 -10.08 5.57 11.13
N LEU A 241 -11.31 5.59 11.69
CA LEU A 241 -12.31 4.53 11.49
C LEU A 241 -12.79 4.40 10.03
N LEU A 242 -12.72 5.45 9.20
CA LEU A 242 -13.00 5.33 7.75
C LEU A 242 -12.19 4.22 7.09
N TYR A 243 -10.96 4.03 7.57
CA TYR A 243 -10.05 3.03 7.00
C TYR A 243 -10.32 1.58 7.43
N LEU A 244 -11.35 1.32 8.25
CA LEU A 244 -11.83 -0.05 8.49
C LEU A 244 -12.25 -0.74 7.19
N GLY A 245 -12.74 0.02 6.21
CA GLY A 245 -13.03 -0.47 4.87
C GLY A 245 -11.84 -1.16 4.20
N TYR A 246 -10.59 -0.77 4.55
CA TYR A 246 -9.37 -1.41 4.04
C TYR A 246 -9.30 -2.92 4.39
N GLY A 247 -9.93 -3.34 5.49
CA GLY A 247 -10.07 -4.74 5.88
C GLY A 247 -10.79 -5.61 4.84
N MET A 248 -11.59 -5.01 3.94
CA MET A 248 -12.22 -5.74 2.83
C MET A 248 -11.19 -6.42 1.92
N GLY A 249 -9.94 -5.91 1.88
CA GLY A 249 -8.85 -6.55 1.16
C GLY A 249 -8.54 -7.97 1.64
N ILE A 250 -8.65 -8.25 2.93
CA ILE A 250 -8.47 -9.59 3.49
C ILE A 250 -9.61 -10.50 3.01
N LEU A 251 -10.86 -10.05 3.13
CA LEU A 251 -12.04 -10.82 2.73
C LEU A 251 -12.01 -11.15 1.23
N ILE A 252 -11.70 -10.17 0.38
CA ILE A 252 -11.58 -10.37 -1.06
C ILE A 252 -10.45 -11.34 -1.38
N SER A 253 -9.26 -11.19 -0.79
CA SER A 253 -8.13 -12.08 -1.04
C SER A 253 -8.43 -13.54 -0.68
N LEU A 254 -9.19 -13.78 0.40
CA LEU A 254 -9.60 -15.11 0.82
C LEU A 254 -10.69 -15.73 -0.07
N THR A 255 -11.55 -14.90 -0.67
CA THR A 255 -12.73 -15.36 -1.44
C THR A 255 -12.54 -15.29 -2.95
N ILE A 256 -11.46 -14.68 -3.43
CA ILE A 256 -11.26 -14.38 -4.86
C ILE A 256 -11.36 -15.61 -5.77
N HIS A 257 -10.92 -16.79 -5.31
CA HIS A 257 -11.03 -18.01 -6.10
C HIS A 257 -12.50 -18.45 -6.35
N LYS A 258 -13.40 -18.18 -5.38
CA LYS A 258 -14.84 -18.42 -5.52
C LYS A 258 -15.45 -17.42 -6.52
N ILE A 259 -15.02 -16.16 -6.44
CA ILE A 259 -15.45 -15.09 -7.34
C ILE A 259 -15.03 -15.43 -8.78
N ILE A 260 -13.77 -15.84 -8.99
CA ILE A 260 -13.27 -16.24 -10.32
C ILE A 260 -14.07 -17.45 -10.86
N LYS A 261 -14.37 -18.43 -9.99
CA LYS A 261 -15.17 -19.60 -10.38
C LYS A 261 -16.58 -19.19 -10.83
N PHE A 262 -17.20 -18.23 -10.15
CA PHE A 262 -18.54 -17.72 -10.51
C PHE A 262 -18.52 -17.00 -11.87
N PHE A 263 -17.59 -16.10 -12.10
CA PHE A 263 -17.47 -15.33 -13.35
C PHE A 263 -16.84 -16.15 -14.50
N LYS A 264 -16.25 -17.31 -14.21
CA LYS A 264 -15.57 -18.24 -15.14
C LYS A 264 -14.30 -17.70 -15.79
N LYS A 265 -14.05 -16.37 -15.77
CA LYS A 265 -12.95 -15.71 -16.45
C LYS A 265 -12.36 -14.59 -15.58
N GLU A 266 -11.01 -14.56 -15.47
CA GLU A 266 -10.30 -13.55 -14.67
C GLU A 266 -10.57 -12.12 -15.16
N LEU A 267 -10.61 -11.94 -16.48
CA LEU A 267 -10.89 -10.63 -17.07
C LEU A 267 -12.29 -10.09 -16.72
N ARG A 268 -13.28 -10.97 -16.63
CA ARG A 268 -14.64 -10.57 -16.19
C ARG A 268 -14.65 -10.12 -14.72
N VAL A 269 -13.85 -10.75 -13.88
CA VAL A 269 -13.71 -10.35 -12.47
C VAL A 269 -13.03 -8.98 -12.38
N ILE A 270 -11.98 -8.72 -13.18
CA ILE A 270 -11.35 -7.39 -13.27
C ILE A 270 -12.39 -6.34 -13.70
N MET A 271 -13.17 -6.62 -14.74
CA MET A 271 -14.22 -5.70 -15.23
C MET A 271 -15.29 -5.44 -14.15
N ALA A 272 -15.77 -6.48 -13.47
CA ALA A 272 -16.71 -6.33 -12.36
C ALA A 272 -16.12 -5.52 -11.21
N GLY A 273 -14.87 -5.78 -10.83
CA GLY A 273 -14.14 -5.01 -9.82
C GLY A 273 -14.00 -3.53 -10.20
N LEU A 274 -13.64 -3.23 -11.46
CA LEU A 274 -13.59 -1.87 -11.99
C LEU A 274 -14.96 -1.18 -11.97
N THR A 275 -16.03 -1.89 -12.28
CA THR A 275 -17.40 -1.35 -12.21
C THR A 275 -17.75 -0.96 -10.78
N VAL A 276 -17.50 -1.84 -9.80
CA VAL A 276 -17.72 -1.55 -8.38
C VAL A 276 -16.85 -0.36 -7.94
N PHE A 277 -15.60 -0.31 -8.39
CA PHE A 277 -14.66 0.75 -8.07
C PHE A 277 -15.08 2.10 -8.65
N LEU A 278 -15.59 2.13 -9.90
CA LEU A 278 -16.12 3.32 -10.54
C LEU A 278 -17.40 3.83 -9.84
N ILE A 279 -18.35 2.93 -9.57
CA ILE A 279 -19.59 3.30 -8.87
C ILE A 279 -19.28 3.87 -7.49
N SER A 280 -18.43 3.21 -6.72
CA SER A 280 -18.02 3.71 -5.41
C SER A 280 -17.26 5.03 -5.49
N THR A 281 -16.46 5.25 -6.54
CA THR A 281 -15.79 6.55 -6.77
C THR A 281 -16.83 7.66 -6.97
N LEU A 282 -17.87 7.43 -7.76
CA LEU A 282 -18.94 8.41 -7.97
C LEU A 282 -19.79 8.65 -6.70
N LEU A 283 -19.94 7.64 -5.83
CA LEU A 283 -20.64 7.80 -4.55
C LEU A 283 -19.91 8.78 -3.59
N PHE A 284 -18.62 9.04 -3.80
CA PHE A 284 -17.91 10.09 -3.04
C PHE A 284 -18.33 11.53 -3.39
N LEU A 285 -19.16 11.73 -4.41
CA LEU A 285 -19.85 13.03 -4.64
C LEU A 285 -20.89 13.33 -3.55
N ASN A 286 -21.30 12.33 -2.77
CA ASN A 286 -22.21 12.55 -1.66
C ASN A 286 -21.54 13.37 -0.54
N SER A 287 -22.35 14.16 0.18
CA SER A 287 -21.88 14.98 1.31
C SER A 287 -22.25 14.39 2.68
N ASP A 288 -22.97 13.25 2.71
CA ASP A 288 -23.31 12.58 3.96
C ASP A 288 -22.14 11.70 4.42
N ALA A 289 -21.63 11.95 5.62
CA ALA A 289 -20.48 11.26 6.18
C ALA A 289 -20.72 9.76 6.42
N ILE A 290 -21.96 9.35 6.70
CA ILE A 290 -22.32 7.94 6.90
C ILE A 290 -22.26 7.22 5.55
N ILE A 291 -22.77 7.84 4.50
CA ILE A 291 -22.67 7.30 3.13
C ILE A 291 -21.21 7.22 2.73
N LEU A 292 -20.40 8.24 2.97
CA LEU A 292 -18.97 8.22 2.68
C LEU A 292 -18.25 7.10 3.43
N PHE A 293 -18.59 6.88 4.71
CA PHE A 293 -18.03 5.78 5.49
C PHE A 293 -18.27 4.42 4.81
N TRP A 294 -19.51 4.10 4.46
CA TRP A 294 -19.81 2.82 3.80
C TRP A 294 -19.27 2.74 2.36
N THR A 295 -19.17 3.89 1.69
CA THR A 295 -18.56 3.97 0.37
C THR A 295 -17.11 3.53 0.38
N VAL A 296 -16.33 3.81 1.44
CA VAL A 296 -14.94 3.33 1.57
C VAL A 296 -14.88 1.79 1.55
N PHE A 297 -15.83 1.09 2.16
CA PHE A 297 -15.87 -0.38 2.12
C PHE A 297 -16.08 -0.88 0.69
N LEU A 298 -17.05 -0.32 -0.03
CA LEU A 298 -17.32 -0.68 -1.42
C LEU A 298 -16.15 -0.35 -2.35
N PHE A 299 -15.52 0.81 -2.13
CA PHE A 299 -14.33 1.26 -2.84
C PHE A 299 -13.17 0.29 -2.67
N CYS A 300 -12.93 -0.17 -1.45
CA CYS A 300 -11.94 -1.19 -1.16
C CYS A 300 -12.27 -2.55 -1.81
N VAL A 301 -13.55 -2.97 -1.83
CA VAL A 301 -13.98 -4.19 -2.54
C VAL A 301 -13.61 -4.12 -4.02
N GLY A 302 -13.94 -3.02 -4.70
CA GLY A 302 -13.61 -2.82 -6.11
C GLY A 302 -12.11 -2.91 -6.36
N MET A 303 -11.34 -2.11 -5.64
CA MET A 303 -9.88 -2.03 -5.78
C MET A 303 -9.20 -3.38 -5.50
N PHE A 304 -9.49 -4.02 -4.36
CA PHE A 304 -8.82 -5.26 -3.99
C PHE A 304 -9.22 -6.44 -4.89
N THR A 305 -10.42 -6.42 -5.48
CA THR A 305 -10.83 -7.40 -6.51
C THR A 305 -9.93 -7.26 -7.74
N VAL A 306 -9.77 -6.04 -8.27
CA VAL A 306 -8.90 -5.78 -9.42
C VAL A 306 -7.45 -6.14 -9.11
N HIS A 307 -6.94 -5.68 -7.95
CA HIS A 307 -5.55 -5.90 -7.54
C HIS A 307 -5.21 -7.39 -7.41
N THR A 308 -6.06 -8.17 -6.71
CA THR A 308 -5.78 -9.58 -6.44
C THR A 308 -5.76 -10.40 -7.73
N VAL A 309 -6.72 -10.15 -8.64
CA VAL A 309 -6.77 -10.89 -9.93
C VAL A 309 -5.63 -10.45 -10.85
N SER A 310 -5.34 -9.14 -10.93
CA SER A 310 -4.26 -8.62 -11.76
C SER A 310 -2.88 -9.12 -11.33
N THR A 311 -2.62 -9.21 -10.02
CA THR A 311 -1.39 -9.79 -9.47
C THR A 311 -1.26 -11.26 -9.88
N ARG A 312 -2.35 -12.04 -9.75
CA ARG A 312 -2.38 -13.45 -10.15
C ARG A 312 -2.09 -13.60 -11.64
N LEU A 313 -2.77 -12.80 -12.48
CA LEU A 313 -2.62 -12.83 -13.94
C LEU A 313 -1.18 -12.47 -14.37
N ALA A 314 -0.61 -11.38 -13.82
CA ALA A 314 0.77 -10.99 -14.09
C ALA A 314 1.78 -12.10 -13.77
N ASN A 315 1.55 -12.85 -12.67
CA ASN A 315 2.42 -13.93 -12.24
C ASN A 315 2.23 -15.24 -13.03
N SER A 316 1.07 -15.43 -13.66
CA SER A 316 0.78 -16.65 -14.43
C SER A 316 1.34 -16.59 -15.85
N MET A 317 1.45 -15.39 -16.45
CA MET A 317 1.86 -15.19 -17.84
C MET A 317 3.31 -15.60 -18.12
N ARG A 318 4.23 -15.50 -17.14
CA ARG A 318 5.64 -15.94 -17.24
C ARG A 318 6.10 -16.60 -15.95
N ALA A 319 5.85 -17.89 -15.82
CA ALA A 319 6.17 -18.67 -14.62
C ALA A 319 7.68 -18.69 -14.29
N SER A 320 8.56 -18.64 -15.29
CA SER A 320 10.03 -18.64 -15.11
C SER A 320 10.61 -17.30 -14.61
N GLN A 321 9.87 -16.19 -14.75
CA GLN A 321 10.33 -14.84 -14.39
C GLN A 321 9.40 -14.15 -13.35
N ARG A 322 8.70 -14.93 -12.52
CA ARG A 322 7.70 -14.41 -11.56
C ARG A 322 8.24 -13.31 -10.64
N GLY A 323 9.48 -13.44 -10.17
CA GLY A 323 10.09 -12.41 -9.31
C GLY A 323 10.19 -11.05 -10.00
N LEU A 324 10.62 -11.04 -11.26
CA LEU A 324 10.77 -9.83 -12.03
C LEU A 324 9.41 -9.22 -12.43
N THR A 325 8.47 -10.04 -12.92
CA THR A 325 7.13 -9.57 -13.29
C THR A 325 6.34 -9.02 -12.10
N SER A 326 6.47 -9.66 -10.91
CA SER A 326 5.89 -9.14 -9.66
C SER A 326 6.56 -7.83 -9.21
N GLY A 327 7.88 -7.75 -9.32
CA GLY A 327 8.62 -6.53 -8.98
C GLY A 327 8.19 -5.35 -9.84
N MET A 328 8.13 -5.54 -11.16
CA MET A 328 7.64 -4.52 -12.10
C MET A 328 6.18 -4.15 -11.85
N TYR A 329 5.31 -5.13 -11.59
CA TYR A 329 3.92 -4.88 -11.20
C TYR A 329 3.84 -3.95 -9.98
N LEU A 330 4.61 -4.23 -8.93
CA LEU A 330 4.65 -3.40 -7.73
C LEU A 330 5.25 -2.02 -8.00
N SER A 331 6.26 -1.91 -8.89
CA SER A 331 6.80 -0.61 -9.27
C SER A 331 5.75 0.27 -9.92
N PHE A 332 5.02 -0.22 -10.94
CA PHE A 332 3.94 0.54 -11.58
C PHE A 332 2.80 0.86 -10.61
N TYR A 333 2.42 -0.09 -9.76
CA TYR A 333 1.44 0.09 -8.72
C TYR A 333 1.83 1.25 -7.78
N TYR A 334 3.04 1.23 -7.20
CA TYR A 334 3.47 2.25 -6.26
C TYR A 334 3.81 3.59 -6.92
N ILE A 335 4.26 3.63 -8.20
CA ILE A 335 4.37 4.90 -8.94
C ILE A 335 2.98 5.53 -9.08
N GLY A 336 1.97 4.73 -9.43
CA GLY A 336 0.58 5.19 -9.45
C GLY A 336 0.15 5.79 -8.11
N GLY A 337 0.47 5.10 -6.99
CA GLY A 337 0.18 5.59 -5.64
C GLY A 337 0.94 6.87 -5.27
N ALA A 338 2.21 7.00 -5.65
CA ALA A 338 3.01 8.20 -5.38
C ALA A 338 2.45 9.43 -6.09
N VAL A 339 2.20 9.32 -7.40
CA VAL A 339 1.60 10.40 -8.19
C VAL A 339 0.16 10.66 -7.74
N GLY A 340 -0.60 9.59 -7.46
CA GLY A 340 -1.97 9.66 -6.95
C GLY A 340 -2.07 10.29 -5.56
N SER A 341 -1.03 10.24 -4.74
CA SER A 341 -1.05 10.91 -3.45
C SER A 341 -0.89 12.43 -3.54
N ILE A 342 -0.27 12.98 -4.60
CA ILE A 342 -0.01 14.42 -4.73
C ILE A 342 -0.93 15.08 -5.76
N PHE A 343 -1.03 14.51 -6.96
CA PHE A 343 -1.71 15.17 -8.07
C PHE A 343 -3.19 15.46 -7.79
N PRO A 344 -4.00 14.54 -7.21
CA PRO A 344 -5.37 14.83 -6.83
C PRO A 344 -5.51 15.93 -5.79
N ALA A 345 -4.55 16.08 -4.87
CA ALA A 345 -4.56 17.18 -3.90
C ALA A 345 -4.42 18.54 -4.59
N ILE A 346 -3.58 18.62 -5.64
CA ILE A 346 -3.45 19.85 -6.46
C ILE A 346 -4.77 20.17 -7.18
N ILE A 347 -5.45 19.14 -7.71
CA ILE A 347 -6.74 19.33 -8.39
C ILE A 347 -7.81 19.75 -7.39
N TYR A 348 -7.82 19.15 -6.20
CA TYR A 348 -8.74 19.50 -5.13
C TYR A 348 -8.55 20.96 -4.66
N ASP A 349 -7.31 21.36 -4.40
CA ASP A 349 -6.97 22.75 -4.00
C ASP A 349 -7.43 23.80 -5.05
N LYS A 350 -7.39 23.45 -6.35
CA LYS A 350 -7.69 24.40 -7.44
C LYS A 350 -9.14 24.36 -7.93
N PHE A 351 -9.76 23.19 -7.99
CA PHE A 351 -11.03 22.96 -8.67
C PHE A 351 -12.09 22.33 -7.78
N GLY A 352 -11.75 22.03 -6.52
CA GLY A 352 -12.66 21.44 -5.54
C GLY A 352 -12.85 19.95 -5.65
N TRP A 353 -13.65 19.42 -4.72
CA TRP A 353 -13.87 17.98 -4.53
C TRP A 353 -14.50 17.31 -5.75
N ASP A 354 -15.59 17.87 -6.29
CA ASP A 354 -16.37 17.25 -7.36
C ASP A 354 -15.52 17.02 -8.62
N MET A 355 -14.72 18.04 -9.01
CA MET A 355 -13.80 17.93 -10.15
C MET A 355 -12.74 16.85 -9.91
N THR A 356 -12.27 16.70 -8.68
CA THR A 356 -11.30 15.65 -8.32
C THR A 356 -11.94 14.26 -8.45
N VAL A 357 -13.19 14.09 -8.00
CA VAL A 357 -13.93 12.83 -8.16
C VAL A 357 -14.21 12.54 -9.64
N PHE A 358 -14.60 13.53 -10.43
CA PHE A 358 -14.80 13.37 -11.88
C PHE A 358 -13.51 13.01 -12.60
N MET A 359 -12.36 13.57 -12.21
CA MET A 359 -11.06 13.15 -12.73
C MET A 359 -10.80 11.68 -12.45
N PHE A 360 -11.03 11.20 -11.21
CA PHE A 360 -10.89 9.80 -10.86
C PHE A 360 -11.82 8.90 -11.68
N ALA A 361 -13.09 9.27 -11.80
CA ALA A 361 -14.07 8.52 -12.59
C ALA A 361 -13.67 8.44 -14.07
N THR A 362 -13.19 9.55 -14.65
CA THR A 362 -12.71 9.59 -16.04
C THR A 362 -11.55 8.63 -16.26
N LEU A 363 -10.57 8.60 -15.33
CA LEU A 363 -9.45 7.66 -15.41
C LEU A 363 -9.92 6.19 -15.31
N LEU A 364 -10.93 5.92 -14.46
CA LEU A 364 -11.51 4.57 -14.34
C LEU A 364 -12.29 4.16 -15.58
N VAL A 365 -13.05 5.06 -16.21
CA VAL A 365 -13.72 4.82 -17.49
C VAL A 365 -12.69 4.58 -18.59
N PHE A 366 -11.63 5.38 -18.65
CA PHE A 366 -10.55 5.19 -19.61
C PHE A 366 -9.91 3.79 -19.48
N ILE A 367 -9.53 3.40 -18.26
CA ILE A 367 -8.88 2.09 -18.07
C ILE A 367 -9.85 0.93 -18.29
N PHE A 368 -11.13 1.09 -17.96
CA PHE A 368 -12.17 0.12 -18.28
C PHE A 368 -12.29 -0.12 -19.79
N ALA A 369 -12.36 0.95 -20.58
CA ALA A 369 -12.40 0.87 -22.03
C ALA A 369 -11.10 0.25 -22.59
N PHE A 370 -9.94 0.63 -22.05
CA PHE A 370 -8.65 0.08 -22.47
C PHE A 370 -8.56 -1.43 -22.25
N ILE A 371 -9.02 -1.93 -21.09
CA ILE A 371 -9.09 -3.38 -20.81
C ILE A 371 -10.08 -4.08 -21.76
N LEU A 372 -11.25 -3.49 -22.00
CA LEU A 372 -12.26 -4.06 -22.90
C LEU A 372 -11.71 -4.20 -24.34
N LEU A 373 -11.03 -3.18 -24.85
CA LEU A 373 -10.40 -3.20 -26.17
C LEU A 373 -9.23 -4.22 -26.24
N SER A 374 -8.52 -4.39 -25.14
CA SER A 374 -7.36 -5.29 -25.03
C SER A 374 -7.75 -6.75 -24.74
N ARG A 375 -9.03 -7.07 -24.58
CA ARG A 375 -9.51 -8.41 -24.15
C ARG A 375 -9.00 -9.58 -25.01
N LYS A 376 -8.76 -9.35 -26.31
CA LYS A 376 -8.24 -10.38 -27.21
C LYS A 376 -6.85 -10.88 -26.83
N LEU A 377 -6.03 -10.05 -26.14
CA LEU A 377 -4.69 -10.40 -25.70
C LEU A 377 -4.68 -11.46 -24.59
N PHE A 378 -5.79 -11.63 -23.88
CA PHE A 378 -5.91 -12.50 -22.71
C PHE A 378 -6.71 -13.79 -22.96
N LYS A 379 -7.10 -14.07 -24.21
CA LYS A 379 -7.89 -15.28 -24.55
C LYS A 379 -7.27 -16.60 -24.07
N ALA A 380 -5.95 -16.69 -23.98
CA ALA A 380 -5.24 -17.89 -23.53
C ALA A 380 -5.28 -18.08 -21.99
N TYR A 381 -5.76 -17.09 -21.24
CA TYR A 381 -5.81 -17.08 -19.75
C TYR A 381 -7.25 -17.00 -19.23
N ASP A 382 -8.21 -17.06 -20.14
CA ASP A 382 -9.66 -17.03 -19.89
C ASP A 382 -10.27 -18.44 -19.71
#